data_9a2485cc48bba5f977919d609b18b162
#
_entry.id   9a2485cc48bba5f977919d609b18b162
#
_cell.length_a   1.000
_cell.length_b   1.000
_cell.length_c   1.000
_cell.angle_alpha   90.00
_cell.angle_beta   90.00
_cell.angle_gamma   90.00
#
_symmetry.space_group_name_H-M   'P 1'
#
loop_
_entity.id
_entity.type
_entity.pdbx_description
1 polymer ?
#
loop_
_entity_poly.entity_id
_entity_poly.type
_entity_poly.pdbx_seq_one_letter_code
_entity_poly.pdbx_strand_id
1 'polypeptide(L)'
;MSVNPPTSGPYPRQSTTSLNQASQEPTPGSCLPVFLGVLLVFCYLVAAVVFANFMPKIGPENLGTKLLVEGWPLIVSLLLLPVWISCLWNARANFAGNDTSRWRKWALILTLVEVTDFMYTPLYAAKPVTDAISGPDVIAIKGCDNYSQTEVDRYISRSFTGKRKTVIKYSIKFDLVTAEGEAIHFEFEDTKDEPELYVPLVKFCKDRGTSAVLKRYPNTEIVEDFQVK
;
A
#
# COMPACT_ATOMS: atom_id res chain seq x y z
N MET A 1 20.78 13.76 100.62
CA MET A 1 19.86 13.79 99.39
C MET A 1 20.73 13.93 98.19
N SER A 2 21.00 12.79 97.58
CA SER A 2 21.83 12.73 96.39
C SER A 2 20.94 12.64 95.15
N VAL A 3 21.05 13.63 94.27
CA VAL A 3 20.30 13.70 93.04
C VAL A 3 21.18 13.17 91.92
N ASN A 4 20.79 12.04 91.33
CA ASN A 4 21.47 11.47 90.15
C ASN A 4 21.02 12.25 88.89
N PRO A 5 21.96 12.55 87.96
CA PRO A 5 21.58 13.16 86.66
C PRO A 5 21.03 12.08 85.70
N PRO A 6 20.20 12.43 84.81
CA PRO A 6 19.57 11.51 83.82
C PRO A 6 20.58 11.07 82.75
N THR A 7 20.63 9.76 82.50
CA THR A 7 21.38 9.12 81.41
C THR A 7 20.80 9.49 80.05
N SER A 8 21.61 10.13 79.19
CA SER A 8 21.34 10.37 77.81
C SER A 8 21.39 9.08 77.02
N GLY A 9 20.18 8.67 76.49
CA GLY A 9 20.08 7.51 75.62
C GLY A 9 20.70 7.79 74.24
N PRO A 10 21.18 6.78 73.54
CA PRO A 10 21.77 6.94 72.21
C PRO A 10 20.71 7.25 71.16
N TYR A 11 20.92 8.34 70.46
CA TYR A 11 20.14 8.74 69.28
C TYR A 11 20.28 7.65 68.20
N PRO A 12 19.19 7.19 67.53
CA PRO A 12 19.28 6.30 66.43
C PRO A 12 19.96 7.03 65.26
N ARG A 13 21.08 6.47 64.81
CA ARG A 13 21.79 6.88 63.60
C ARG A 13 20.82 6.75 62.40
N GLN A 14 20.34 7.82 61.85
CA GLN A 14 19.70 7.83 60.56
C GLN A 14 20.74 7.42 59.51
N SER A 15 20.62 6.20 59.02
CA SER A 15 21.33 5.73 57.84
C SER A 15 20.84 6.56 56.63
N THR A 16 21.65 7.57 56.27
CA THR A 16 21.53 8.22 54.98
C THR A 16 21.82 7.21 53.89
N THR A 17 20.80 6.47 53.48
CA THR A 17 20.82 5.71 52.23
C THR A 17 20.88 6.78 51.15
N SER A 18 22.09 7.07 50.68
CA SER A 18 22.31 7.86 49.48
C SER A 18 21.62 7.15 48.31
N LEU A 19 20.44 7.59 47.99
CA LEU A 19 19.78 7.31 46.73
C LEU A 19 20.67 7.86 45.59
N ASN A 20 21.66 7.05 45.19
CA ASN A 20 22.19 7.12 43.85
C ASN A 20 21.09 6.70 42.92
N GLN A 21 20.11 7.57 42.71
CA GLN A 21 19.35 7.60 41.49
C GLN A 21 20.33 8.03 40.37
N ALA A 22 21.07 7.02 39.87
CA ALA A 22 21.68 7.13 38.58
C ALA A 22 20.54 7.53 37.63
N SER A 23 20.48 8.81 37.26
CA SER A 23 19.73 9.30 36.14
C SER A 23 20.22 8.46 34.95
N GLN A 24 19.51 7.39 34.64
CA GLN A 24 19.66 6.71 33.35
C GLN A 24 19.30 7.72 32.28
N GLU A 25 20.33 8.38 31.76
CA GLU A 25 20.23 9.12 30.52
C GLU A 25 19.63 8.17 29.47
N PRO A 26 18.56 8.54 28.80
CA PRO A 26 17.97 7.69 27.76
C PRO A 26 19.04 7.45 26.71
N THR A 27 19.54 6.24 26.61
CA THR A 27 20.48 5.83 25.58
C THR A 27 19.91 6.20 24.21
N PRO A 28 20.63 6.95 23.36
CA PRO A 28 20.14 7.42 22.06
C PRO A 28 19.77 6.30 21.07
N GLY A 29 20.06 5.03 21.42
CA GLY A 29 19.71 3.86 20.61
C GLY A 29 18.24 3.43 20.62
N SER A 30 17.39 3.99 21.50
CA SER A 30 16.00 3.52 21.63
C SER A 30 15.03 4.08 20.55
N CYS A 31 15.41 5.11 19.83
CA CYS A 31 14.56 5.70 18.78
C CYS A 31 14.81 5.09 17.39
N LEU A 32 15.96 4.46 17.17
CA LEU A 32 16.36 3.90 15.88
C LEU A 32 15.39 2.83 15.34
N PRO A 33 14.97 1.81 16.12
CA PRO A 33 14.05 0.79 15.61
C PRO A 33 12.67 1.34 15.31
N VAL A 34 12.21 2.36 16.03
CA VAL A 34 10.92 3.03 15.77
C VAL A 34 11.01 3.82 14.47
N PHE A 35 12.08 4.59 14.29
CA PHE A 35 12.31 5.35 13.05
C PHE A 35 12.44 4.41 11.85
N LEU A 36 13.16 3.30 11.99
CA LEU A 36 13.31 2.29 10.95
C LEU A 36 11.96 1.65 10.59
N GLY A 37 11.12 1.35 11.58
CA GLY A 37 9.77 0.82 11.37
C GLY A 37 8.87 1.77 10.59
N VAL A 38 8.83 3.04 10.98
CA VAL A 38 8.07 4.09 10.28
C VAL A 38 8.58 4.27 8.84
N LEU A 39 9.90 4.29 8.65
CA LEU A 39 10.52 4.41 7.34
C LEU A 39 10.15 3.21 6.44
N LEU A 40 10.16 1.99 6.96
CA LEU A 40 9.78 0.78 6.21
C LEU A 40 8.30 0.83 5.78
N VAL A 41 7.39 1.24 6.67
CA VAL A 41 5.97 1.40 6.34
C VAL A 41 5.80 2.46 5.25
N PHE A 42 6.48 3.60 5.37
CA PHE A 42 6.43 4.66 4.36
C PHE A 42 6.98 4.18 3.00
N CYS A 43 8.14 3.53 2.98
CA CYS A 43 8.71 2.96 1.75
C CYS A 43 7.78 1.91 1.12
N TYR A 44 7.12 1.09 1.94
CA TYR A 44 6.14 0.13 1.47
C TYR A 44 4.93 0.83 0.81
N LEU A 45 4.34 1.84 1.45
CA LEU A 45 3.21 2.59 0.89
C LEU A 45 3.57 3.25 -0.45
N VAL A 46 4.75 3.89 -0.52
CA VAL A 46 5.25 4.47 -1.78
C VAL A 46 5.44 3.40 -2.85
N ALA A 47 6.06 2.27 -2.51
CA ALA A 47 6.26 1.16 -3.43
C ALA A 47 4.92 0.58 -3.92
N ALA A 48 3.93 0.43 -3.04
CA ALA A 48 2.60 -0.06 -3.38
C ALA A 48 1.88 0.88 -4.35
N VAL A 49 1.93 2.19 -4.11
CA VAL A 49 1.34 3.19 -5.03
C VAL A 49 2.03 3.17 -6.39
N VAL A 50 3.37 3.14 -6.41
CA VAL A 50 4.14 3.06 -7.66
C VAL A 50 3.78 1.77 -8.41
N PHE A 51 3.82 0.62 -7.74
CA PHE A 51 3.51 -0.67 -8.35
C PHE A 51 2.08 -0.73 -8.91
N ALA A 52 1.09 -0.25 -8.16
CA ALA A 52 -0.31 -0.20 -8.59
C ALA A 52 -0.52 0.63 -9.87
N ASN A 53 0.24 1.72 -10.05
CA ASN A 53 0.16 2.55 -11.25
C ASN A 53 0.83 1.92 -12.49
N PHE A 54 1.79 1.01 -12.29
CA PHE A 54 2.47 0.30 -13.39
C PHE A 54 1.85 -1.05 -13.71
N MET A 55 0.81 -1.48 -12.98
CA MET A 55 0.11 -2.73 -13.29
C MET A 55 -0.61 -2.65 -14.63
N PRO A 56 -0.50 -3.70 -15.46
CA PRO A 56 -1.29 -3.78 -16.68
C PRO A 56 -2.79 -3.80 -16.33
N LYS A 57 -3.58 -3.04 -17.09
CA LYS A 57 -5.04 -2.94 -16.91
C LYS A 57 -5.81 -4.07 -17.58
N ILE A 58 -5.16 -5.18 -17.88
CA ILE A 58 -5.73 -6.31 -18.61
C ILE A 58 -5.46 -7.61 -17.85
N GLY A 59 -6.52 -8.41 -17.64
CA GLY A 59 -6.47 -9.70 -16.97
C GLY A 59 -7.16 -9.71 -15.60
N PRO A 60 -7.99 -10.74 -15.32
CA PRO A 60 -8.75 -10.83 -14.08
C PRO A 60 -7.87 -10.95 -12.82
N GLU A 61 -6.68 -11.57 -12.97
CA GLU A 61 -5.71 -11.69 -11.88
C GLU A 61 -5.19 -10.34 -11.38
N ASN A 62 -5.23 -9.30 -12.22
CA ASN A 62 -4.75 -7.98 -11.86
C ASN A 62 -5.66 -7.27 -10.84
N LEU A 63 -6.96 -7.56 -10.82
CA LEU A 63 -7.84 -7.07 -9.76
C LEU A 63 -7.46 -7.65 -8.40
N GLY A 64 -7.21 -8.98 -8.33
CA GLY A 64 -6.78 -9.64 -7.10
C GLY A 64 -5.45 -9.11 -6.57
N THR A 65 -4.48 -8.94 -7.47
CA THR A 65 -3.17 -8.37 -7.13
C THR A 65 -3.30 -6.91 -6.70
N LYS A 66 -4.12 -6.12 -7.39
CA LYS A 66 -4.40 -4.73 -7.03
C LYS A 66 -5.10 -4.62 -5.68
N LEU A 67 -6.06 -5.50 -5.40
CA LEU A 67 -6.72 -5.60 -4.10
C LEU A 67 -5.72 -5.91 -2.97
N LEU A 68 -4.79 -6.84 -3.19
CA LEU A 68 -3.76 -7.16 -2.21
C LEU A 68 -2.79 -5.99 -1.98
N VAL A 69 -2.35 -5.32 -3.06
CA VAL A 69 -1.36 -4.24 -2.99
C VAL A 69 -1.98 -2.96 -2.43
N GLU A 70 -3.19 -2.60 -2.84
CA GLU A 70 -3.87 -1.38 -2.40
C GLU A 70 -4.73 -1.59 -1.14
N GLY A 71 -5.29 -2.78 -0.93
CA GLY A 71 -6.14 -3.10 0.21
C GLY A 71 -5.39 -3.55 1.48
N TRP A 72 -4.15 -3.98 1.35
CA TRP A 72 -3.35 -4.44 2.49
C TRP A 72 -3.24 -3.42 3.65
N PRO A 73 -3.04 -2.09 3.43
CA PRO A 73 -2.97 -1.14 4.53
C PRO A 73 -4.25 -1.13 5.36
N LEU A 74 -5.41 -1.27 4.72
CA LEU A 74 -6.70 -1.34 5.39
C LEU A 74 -6.81 -2.56 6.32
N ILE A 75 -6.29 -3.71 5.90
CA ILE A 75 -6.25 -4.92 6.74
C ILE A 75 -5.35 -4.69 7.96
N VAL A 76 -4.18 -4.08 7.76
CA VAL A 76 -3.24 -3.76 8.84
C VAL A 76 -3.85 -2.76 9.81
N SER A 77 -4.49 -1.70 9.33
CA SER A 77 -5.19 -0.72 10.16
C SER A 77 -6.26 -1.37 11.01
N LEU A 78 -7.10 -2.23 10.45
CA LEU A 78 -8.12 -2.98 11.19
C LEU A 78 -7.52 -3.88 12.29
N LEU A 79 -6.38 -4.49 12.05
CA LEU A 79 -5.67 -5.33 13.03
C LEU A 79 -4.99 -4.49 14.12
N LEU A 80 -4.50 -3.29 13.78
CA LEU A 80 -3.85 -2.38 14.74
C LEU A 80 -4.86 -1.56 15.56
N LEU A 81 -6.08 -1.40 15.09
CA LEU A 81 -7.12 -0.60 15.73
C LEU A 81 -7.35 -0.95 17.23
N PRO A 82 -7.48 -2.23 17.65
CA PRO A 82 -7.63 -2.58 19.06
C PRO A 82 -6.38 -2.24 19.89
N VAL A 83 -5.19 -2.38 19.29
CA VAL A 83 -3.92 -2.03 19.94
C VAL A 83 -3.82 -0.52 20.12
N TRP A 84 -4.19 0.25 19.10
CA TRP A 84 -4.24 1.71 19.14
C TRP A 84 -5.21 2.22 20.19
N ILE A 85 -6.45 1.71 20.24
CA ILE A 85 -7.45 2.07 21.26
C ILE A 85 -6.90 1.76 22.65
N SER A 86 -6.27 0.59 22.84
CA SER A 86 -5.66 0.21 24.11
C SER A 86 -4.52 1.16 24.53
N CYS A 87 -3.67 1.57 23.58
CA CYS A 87 -2.62 2.54 23.83
C CYS A 87 -3.15 3.91 24.21
N LEU A 88 -4.21 4.40 23.54
CA LEU A 88 -4.90 5.65 23.87
C LEU A 88 -5.51 5.61 25.26
N TRP A 89 -6.18 4.50 25.60
CA TRP A 89 -6.78 4.30 26.91
C TRP A 89 -5.74 4.33 28.03
N ASN A 90 -4.65 3.58 27.89
CA ASN A 90 -3.57 3.56 28.85
C ASN A 90 -2.82 4.91 28.94
N ALA A 91 -2.63 5.58 27.82
CA ALA A 91 -2.05 6.93 27.80
C ALA A 91 -2.90 7.96 28.57
N ARG A 92 -4.23 7.75 28.58
CA ARG A 92 -5.19 8.62 29.28
C ARG A 92 -5.38 8.24 30.76
N ALA A 93 -5.41 6.93 31.08
CA ALA A 93 -5.67 6.44 32.41
C ALA A 93 -4.49 6.67 33.38
N ASN A 94 -3.25 6.66 32.89
CA ASN A 94 -2.04 6.73 33.71
C ASN A 94 -1.49 8.17 33.89
N PHE A 95 -2.35 9.16 34.03
CA PHE A 95 -1.93 10.56 34.19
C PHE A 95 -1.07 10.80 35.45
N ALA A 96 -1.00 9.87 36.41
CA ALA A 96 -0.35 10.02 37.69
C ALA A 96 0.97 9.24 37.87
N GLY A 97 1.46 8.50 36.87
CA GLY A 97 2.66 7.63 37.01
C GLY A 97 3.70 7.82 35.92
N ASN A 98 4.95 7.48 36.27
CA ASN A 98 6.14 7.72 35.43
C ASN A 98 6.18 6.92 34.11
N ASP A 99 5.31 5.90 33.95
CA ASP A 99 5.24 5.03 32.74
C ASP A 99 4.41 5.63 31.57
N THR A 100 3.77 6.77 31.80
CA THR A 100 2.90 7.40 30.80
C THR A 100 3.64 7.86 29.55
N SER A 101 4.93 8.16 29.66
CA SER A 101 5.74 8.63 28.52
C SER A 101 5.85 7.57 27.41
N ARG A 102 5.91 6.28 27.76
CA ARG A 102 6.03 5.17 26.81
C ARG A 102 4.71 4.95 26.05
N TRP A 103 3.58 4.92 26.75
CA TRP A 103 2.26 4.75 26.15
C TRP A 103 1.87 5.93 25.26
N ARG A 104 2.22 7.16 25.65
CA ARG A 104 2.00 8.36 24.82
C ARG A 104 2.77 8.31 23.51
N LYS A 105 4.04 7.87 23.53
CA LYS A 105 4.84 7.70 22.31
C LYS A 105 4.20 6.69 21.35
N TRP A 106 3.80 5.52 21.87
CA TRP A 106 3.12 4.51 21.06
C TRP A 106 1.77 4.97 20.55
N ALA A 107 0.97 5.62 21.38
CA ALA A 107 -0.31 6.19 20.98
C ALA A 107 -0.14 7.22 19.85
N LEU A 108 0.88 8.08 19.93
CA LEU A 108 1.16 9.07 18.88
C LEU A 108 1.58 8.41 17.56
N ILE A 109 2.49 7.42 17.62
CA ILE A 109 2.94 6.69 16.43
C ILE A 109 1.77 5.97 15.76
N LEU A 110 0.98 5.22 16.54
CA LEU A 110 -0.18 4.51 16.00
C LEU A 110 -1.24 5.47 15.46
N THR A 111 -1.47 6.63 16.10
CA THR A 111 -2.36 7.65 15.57
C THR A 111 -1.88 8.17 14.23
N LEU A 112 -0.58 8.38 14.05
CA LEU A 112 -0.02 8.81 12.77
C LEU A 112 -0.26 7.75 11.69
N VAL A 113 -0.05 6.47 12.00
CA VAL A 113 -0.30 5.36 11.08
C VAL A 113 -1.77 5.30 10.69
N GLU A 114 -2.70 5.30 11.66
CA GLU A 114 -4.14 5.23 11.40
C GLU A 114 -4.65 6.44 10.60
N VAL A 115 -4.17 7.64 10.86
CA VAL A 115 -4.52 8.84 10.08
C VAL A 115 -4.03 8.71 8.64
N THR A 116 -2.81 8.20 8.45
CA THR A 116 -2.26 7.98 7.11
C THR A 116 -3.08 6.93 6.34
N ASP A 117 -3.44 5.82 6.98
CA ASP A 117 -4.27 4.77 6.38
C ASP A 117 -5.69 5.26 6.09
N PHE A 118 -6.26 6.08 6.98
CA PHE A 118 -7.57 6.70 6.76
C PHE A 118 -7.58 7.64 5.54
N MET A 119 -6.49 8.37 5.31
CA MET A 119 -6.35 9.20 4.11
C MET A 119 -6.06 8.37 2.84
N TYR A 120 -5.31 7.28 2.96
CA TYR A 120 -4.96 6.39 1.86
C TYR A 120 -6.17 5.59 1.35
N THR A 121 -7.01 5.08 2.25
CA THR A 121 -8.12 4.18 1.94
C THR A 121 -9.08 4.74 0.87
N PRO A 122 -9.64 5.96 0.97
CA PRO A 122 -10.55 6.48 -0.06
C PRO A 122 -9.88 6.75 -1.39
N LEU A 123 -8.57 7.01 -1.39
CA LEU A 123 -7.84 7.36 -2.62
C LEU A 123 -7.45 6.12 -3.44
N TYR A 124 -7.08 5.02 -2.77
CA TYR A 124 -6.50 3.85 -3.42
C TYR A 124 -7.26 2.56 -3.14
N ALA A 125 -7.48 2.20 -1.88
CA ALA A 125 -8.04 0.91 -1.50
C ALA A 125 -9.55 0.79 -1.80
N ALA A 126 -10.29 1.88 -1.79
CA ALA A 126 -11.75 1.84 -2.01
C ALA A 126 -12.10 1.38 -3.44
N LYS A 127 -11.34 1.77 -4.45
CA LYS A 127 -11.61 1.44 -5.85
C LYS A 127 -11.61 -0.08 -6.11
N PRO A 128 -10.52 -0.82 -5.84
CA PRO A 128 -10.50 -2.26 -6.09
C PRO A 128 -11.45 -3.03 -5.17
N VAL A 129 -11.72 -2.56 -3.94
CA VAL A 129 -12.70 -3.17 -3.05
C VAL A 129 -14.13 -3.01 -3.62
N THR A 130 -14.48 -1.82 -4.10
CA THR A 130 -15.79 -1.58 -4.72
C THR A 130 -15.96 -2.45 -5.96
N ASP A 131 -14.95 -2.52 -6.83
CA ASP A 131 -14.99 -3.34 -8.03
C ASP A 131 -15.10 -4.84 -7.72
N ALA A 132 -14.41 -5.31 -6.67
CA ALA A 132 -14.51 -6.71 -6.22
C ALA A 132 -15.91 -7.07 -5.70
N ILE A 133 -16.65 -6.10 -5.14
CA ILE A 133 -18.01 -6.30 -4.64
C ILE A 133 -19.05 -6.17 -5.75
N SER A 134 -18.91 -5.13 -6.61
CA SER A 134 -19.88 -4.80 -7.66
C SER A 134 -19.74 -5.69 -8.90
N GLY A 135 -18.55 -6.22 -9.15
CA GLY A 135 -18.23 -6.96 -10.37
C GLY A 135 -17.96 -6.04 -11.56
N PRO A 136 -17.66 -6.64 -12.74
CA PRO A 136 -17.36 -5.90 -13.96
C PRO A 136 -18.64 -5.45 -14.67
N ASP A 137 -18.56 -4.29 -15.30
CA ASP A 137 -19.57 -3.81 -16.25
C ASP A 137 -19.42 -4.51 -17.59
N VAL A 138 -20.54 -4.78 -18.24
CA VAL A 138 -20.60 -5.39 -19.58
C VAL A 138 -20.89 -4.30 -20.61
N ILE A 139 -19.89 -3.98 -21.42
CA ILE A 139 -19.94 -2.88 -22.39
C ILE A 139 -19.97 -3.46 -23.80
N ALA A 140 -20.96 -3.06 -24.61
CA ALA A 140 -21.03 -3.41 -26.00
C ALA A 140 -20.11 -2.51 -26.83
N ILE A 141 -19.22 -3.11 -27.63
CA ILE A 141 -18.26 -2.42 -28.49
C ILE A 141 -18.74 -2.51 -29.93
N LYS A 142 -18.78 -1.36 -30.64
CA LYS A 142 -19.15 -1.24 -32.06
C LYS A 142 -17.96 -1.23 -33.00
N GLY A 143 -16.78 -0.88 -32.51
CA GLY A 143 -15.62 -0.74 -33.37
C GLY A 143 -14.37 -0.32 -32.62
N CYS A 144 -13.34 -0.09 -33.40
CA CYS A 144 -12.05 0.37 -32.90
C CYS A 144 -11.53 1.48 -33.81
N ASP A 145 -11.15 2.61 -33.21
CA ASP A 145 -10.62 3.78 -33.92
C ASP A 145 -9.18 4.06 -33.42
N ASN A 146 -8.49 4.93 -34.16
CA ASN A 146 -7.19 5.48 -33.81
C ASN A 146 -6.09 4.41 -33.54
N TYR A 147 -6.22 3.22 -34.16
CA TYR A 147 -5.20 2.18 -33.98
C TYR A 147 -3.85 2.66 -34.51
N SER A 148 -2.85 2.66 -33.66
CA SER A 148 -1.47 2.97 -34.00
C SER A 148 -0.51 2.02 -33.31
N GLN A 149 0.54 1.62 -34.01
CA GLN A 149 1.63 0.80 -33.47
C GLN A 149 2.94 1.50 -33.79
N THR A 150 3.64 1.98 -32.77
CA THR A 150 4.88 2.74 -32.89
C THR A 150 6.03 2.00 -32.22
N GLU A 151 7.17 1.87 -32.90
CA GLU A 151 8.38 1.32 -32.29
C GLU A 151 8.91 2.31 -31.24
N VAL A 152 9.02 1.85 -29.98
CA VAL A 152 9.47 2.68 -28.85
C VAL A 152 10.93 2.40 -28.53
N ASP A 153 11.34 1.14 -28.59
CA ASP A 153 12.68 0.74 -28.18
C ASP A 153 13.18 -0.47 -28.99
N ARG A 154 14.46 -0.49 -29.24
CA ARG A 154 15.14 -1.59 -29.94
C ARG A 154 16.45 -1.93 -29.22
N TYR A 155 16.48 -3.08 -28.57
CA TYR A 155 17.67 -3.53 -27.85
C TYR A 155 18.07 -4.96 -28.18
N ILE A 156 19.36 -5.26 -27.95
CA ILE A 156 19.90 -6.60 -28.15
C ILE A 156 19.86 -7.34 -26.82
N SER A 157 18.95 -8.29 -26.69
CA SER A 157 18.91 -9.21 -25.55
C SER A 157 19.90 -10.37 -25.78
N ARG A 158 20.68 -10.71 -24.74
CA ARG A 158 21.52 -11.90 -24.72
C ARG A 158 20.82 -12.99 -23.93
N SER A 159 20.55 -14.11 -24.59
CA SER A 159 20.12 -15.31 -23.87
C SER A 159 21.25 -15.84 -22.99
N PHE A 160 20.90 -16.60 -21.94
CA PHE A 160 21.85 -17.32 -21.10
C PHE A 160 22.79 -18.25 -21.90
N THR A 161 22.36 -18.69 -23.08
CA THR A 161 23.13 -19.51 -24.03
C THR A 161 24.05 -18.68 -24.96
N GLY A 162 24.18 -17.37 -24.72
CA GLY A 162 25.03 -16.47 -25.48
C GLY A 162 24.47 -16.02 -26.84
N LYS A 163 23.31 -16.52 -27.26
CA LYS A 163 22.66 -16.09 -28.51
C LYS A 163 22.14 -14.66 -28.37
N ARG A 164 22.45 -13.82 -29.36
CA ARG A 164 21.93 -12.45 -29.45
C ARG A 164 20.60 -12.47 -30.19
N LYS A 165 19.58 -11.83 -29.62
CA LYS A 165 18.27 -11.60 -30.26
C LYS A 165 17.96 -10.12 -30.19
N THR A 166 17.64 -9.51 -31.34
CA THR A 166 17.09 -8.16 -31.36
C THR A 166 15.64 -8.24 -30.86
N VAL A 167 15.32 -7.47 -29.84
CA VAL A 167 13.97 -7.31 -29.31
C VAL A 167 13.53 -5.90 -29.66
N ILE A 168 12.38 -5.80 -30.29
CA ILE A 168 11.75 -4.52 -30.63
C ILE A 168 10.52 -4.42 -29.74
N LYS A 169 10.39 -3.30 -29.03
CA LYS A 169 9.21 -2.97 -28.25
C LYS A 169 8.34 -2.00 -29.04
N TYR A 170 7.06 -2.27 -29.03
CA TYR A 170 6.06 -1.41 -29.67
C TYR A 170 5.15 -0.78 -28.61
N SER A 171 4.81 0.50 -28.76
CA SER A 171 3.67 1.10 -28.09
C SER A 171 2.46 0.93 -28.99
N ILE A 172 1.39 0.37 -28.47
CA ILE A 172 0.14 0.17 -29.19
C ILE A 172 -0.92 1.02 -28.51
N LYS A 173 -1.58 1.85 -29.32
CA LYS A 173 -2.66 2.74 -28.88
C LYS A 173 -3.87 2.52 -29.74
N PHE A 174 -5.04 2.50 -29.14
CA PHE A 174 -6.31 2.48 -29.86
C PHE A 174 -7.46 2.90 -28.95
N ASP A 175 -8.58 3.23 -29.56
CA ASP A 175 -9.82 3.61 -28.90
C ASP A 175 -10.90 2.60 -29.25
N LEU A 176 -11.46 1.91 -28.24
CA LEU A 176 -12.66 1.09 -28.42
C LEU A 176 -13.90 2.00 -28.38
N VAL A 177 -14.71 1.93 -29.42
CA VAL A 177 -15.94 2.71 -29.51
C VAL A 177 -17.12 1.90 -28.99
N THR A 178 -17.75 2.37 -27.93
CA THR A 178 -18.92 1.72 -27.32
C THR A 178 -20.18 1.85 -28.19
N ALA A 179 -21.21 1.08 -27.86
CA ALA A 179 -22.53 1.20 -28.53
C ALA A 179 -23.15 2.61 -28.39
N GLU A 180 -22.79 3.33 -27.33
CA GLU A 180 -23.26 4.67 -27.01
C GLU A 180 -22.42 5.76 -27.66
N GLY A 181 -21.30 5.39 -28.30
CA GLY A 181 -20.42 6.33 -29.02
C GLY A 181 -19.29 6.88 -28.12
N GLU A 182 -19.13 6.37 -26.91
CA GLU A 182 -18.01 6.74 -26.06
C GLU A 182 -16.74 6.01 -26.50
N ALA A 183 -15.59 6.68 -26.40
CA ALA A 183 -14.28 6.10 -26.69
C ALA A 183 -13.59 5.66 -25.41
N ILE A 184 -13.18 4.40 -25.34
CA ILE A 184 -12.35 3.85 -24.25
C ILE A 184 -10.93 3.75 -24.78
N HIS A 185 -10.05 4.59 -24.24
CA HIS A 185 -8.65 4.65 -24.65
C HIS A 185 -7.82 3.53 -24.05
N PHE A 186 -7.01 2.87 -24.88
CA PHE A 186 -6.02 1.87 -24.48
C PHE A 186 -4.64 2.24 -25.00
N GLU A 187 -3.67 2.15 -24.10
CA GLU A 187 -2.26 2.31 -24.43
C GLU A 187 -1.46 1.25 -23.66
N PHE A 188 -0.69 0.43 -24.37
CA PHE A 188 0.21 -0.54 -23.76
C PHE A 188 1.50 -0.70 -24.56
N GLU A 189 2.54 -1.15 -23.86
CA GLU A 189 3.76 -1.59 -24.48
C GLU A 189 3.67 -3.10 -24.78
N ASP A 190 4.00 -3.46 -26.01
CA ASP A 190 4.13 -4.85 -26.45
C ASP A 190 5.32 -5.48 -25.74
N THR A 191 5.05 -6.30 -24.72
CA THR A 191 6.02 -7.06 -23.95
C THR A 191 5.86 -8.55 -24.20
N LYS A 192 6.91 -9.34 -23.96
CA LYS A 192 6.88 -10.80 -24.16
C LYS A 192 5.84 -11.54 -23.33
N ASP A 193 5.44 -10.97 -22.21
CA ASP A 193 4.49 -11.54 -21.26
C ASP A 193 3.12 -10.90 -21.47
N GLU A 194 2.61 -10.93 -22.69
CA GLU A 194 1.31 -10.39 -23.04
C GLU A 194 0.18 -11.20 -22.35
N PRO A 195 -0.74 -10.52 -21.64
CA PRO A 195 -1.93 -11.17 -21.13
C PRO A 195 -2.72 -11.83 -22.26
N GLU A 196 -3.34 -12.97 -22.01
CA GLU A 196 -4.13 -13.71 -23.02
C GLU A 196 -5.19 -12.84 -23.71
N LEU A 197 -5.73 -11.86 -23.00
CA LEU A 197 -6.74 -10.90 -23.50
C LEU A 197 -6.18 -9.82 -24.44
N TYR A 198 -4.88 -9.61 -24.45
CA TYR A 198 -4.23 -8.59 -25.29
C TYR A 198 -4.36 -8.96 -26.79
N VAL A 199 -4.10 -10.20 -27.12
CA VAL A 199 -4.12 -10.66 -28.53
C VAL A 199 -5.50 -10.47 -29.19
N PRO A 200 -6.63 -10.87 -28.60
CA PRO A 200 -7.96 -10.62 -29.19
C PRO A 200 -8.30 -9.16 -29.30
N LEU A 201 -7.91 -8.31 -28.34
CA LEU A 201 -8.13 -6.85 -28.40
C LEU A 201 -7.39 -6.22 -29.59
N VAL A 202 -6.09 -6.47 -29.71
CA VAL A 202 -5.26 -5.95 -30.80
C VAL A 202 -5.74 -6.48 -32.16
N LYS A 203 -6.09 -7.76 -32.23
CA LYS A 203 -6.62 -8.38 -33.45
C LYS A 203 -7.94 -7.74 -33.87
N PHE A 204 -8.87 -7.52 -32.94
CA PHE A 204 -10.13 -6.83 -33.20
C PHE A 204 -9.92 -5.44 -33.84
N CYS A 205 -8.98 -4.69 -33.31
CA CYS A 205 -8.67 -3.36 -33.85
C CYS A 205 -7.98 -3.42 -35.22
N LYS A 206 -7.04 -4.34 -35.44
CA LYS A 206 -6.37 -4.55 -36.73
C LYS A 206 -7.33 -4.97 -37.83
N ASP A 207 -8.25 -5.89 -37.50
CA ASP A 207 -9.20 -6.47 -38.46
C ASP A 207 -10.46 -5.57 -38.64
N ARG A 208 -10.51 -4.39 -38.03
CA ARG A 208 -11.64 -3.46 -38.03
C ARG A 208 -12.95 -4.17 -37.62
N GLY A 209 -12.87 -4.89 -36.49
CA GLY A 209 -14.01 -5.60 -35.94
C GLY A 209 -15.18 -4.67 -35.64
N THR A 210 -16.39 -5.16 -35.86
CA THR A 210 -17.61 -4.35 -35.79
C THR A 210 -18.49 -4.65 -34.58
N SER A 211 -18.23 -5.73 -33.86
CA SER A 211 -19.03 -6.13 -32.70
C SER A 211 -18.21 -6.97 -31.73
N ALA A 212 -18.14 -6.51 -30.50
CA ALA A 212 -17.52 -7.22 -29.40
C ALA A 212 -18.21 -6.87 -28.07
N VAL A 213 -17.88 -7.63 -27.02
CA VAL A 213 -18.31 -7.38 -25.64
C VAL A 213 -17.07 -7.27 -24.79
N LEU A 214 -16.97 -6.16 -24.05
CA LEU A 214 -15.92 -5.87 -23.10
C LEU A 214 -16.47 -5.99 -21.69
N LYS A 215 -15.84 -6.77 -20.82
CA LYS A 215 -16.09 -6.74 -19.38
C LYS A 215 -14.97 -5.96 -18.71
N ARG A 216 -15.33 -4.88 -18.04
CA ARG A 216 -14.38 -3.94 -17.43
C ARG A 216 -14.87 -3.51 -16.07
N TYR A 217 -13.97 -3.45 -15.10
CA TYR A 217 -14.25 -2.90 -13.78
C TYR A 217 -14.29 -1.38 -13.83
N PRO A 218 -15.39 -0.73 -13.33
CA PRO A 218 -15.63 0.69 -13.56
C PRO A 218 -14.62 1.61 -12.83
N ASN A 219 -14.20 1.24 -11.63
CA ASN A 219 -13.34 2.11 -10.81
C ASN A 219 -11.84 1.89 -11.04
N THR A 220 -11.42 0.65 -11.26
CA THR A 220 -10.02 0.30 -11.53
C THR A 220 -9.66 0.28 -13.00
N GLU A 221 -10.69 0.28 -13.87
CA GLU A 221 -10.55 0.21 -15.34
C GLU A 221 -9.88 -1.09 -15.84
N ILE A 222 -9.79 -2.12 -15.02
CA ILE A 222 -9.20 -3.39 -15.38
C ILE A 222 -10.18 -4.15 -16.30
N VAL A 223 -9.65 -4.66 -17.41
CA VAL A 223 -10.38 -5.53 -18.32
C VAL A 223 -10.34 -6.96 -17.81
N GLU A 224 -11.52 -7.53 -17.55
CA GLU A 224 -11.67 -8.92 -17.13
C GLU A 224 -11.73 -9.86 -18.34
N ASP A 225 -12.51 -9.48 -19.36
CA ASP A 225 -12.78 -10.36 -20.51
C ASP A 225 -13.09 -9.52 -21.75
N PHE A 226 -12.77 -10.07 -22.92
CA PHE A 226 -13.08 -9.47 -24.21
C PHE A 226 -13.49 -10.55 -25.22
N GLN A 227 -14.72 -10.47 -25.73
CA GLN A 227 -15.30 -11.45 -26.63
C GLN A 227 -15.73 -10.78 -27.94
N VAL A 228 -15.18 -11.24 -29.06
CA VAL A 228 -15.60 -10.84 -30.39
C VAL A 228 -16.84 -11.65 -30.78
N LYS A 229 -17.87 -10.99 -31.31
CA LYS A 229 -19.12 -11.60 -31.76
C LYS A 229 -19.06 -11.93 -33.24
#